data_e9b1a4df9486d5b3cc7556dd1b3266e0
#
_entry.id   e9b1a4df9486d5b3cc7556dd1b3266e0
#
_cell.length_a   1.000
_cell.length_b   1.000
_cell.length_c   1.000
_cell.angle_alpha   90.00
_cell.angle_beta   90.00
_cell.angle_gamma   90.00
#
_symmetry.space_group_name_H-M   'P 1'
#
loop_
_entity.id
_entity.type
_entity.pdbx_description
1 polymer ?
#
loop_
_entity_poly.entity_id
_entity_poly.type
_entity_poly.pdbx_seq_one_letter_code
_entity_poly.pdbx_strand_id
1 'polypeptide(L)'
;MDIIEYFKNPKSKRQKQYEAVRAIALDKMPADEVAKKFGYKISTVYSLVKDAKSGKLELFPEVAKGPKKRRTHANVQKKIIQLRKQDKYAADIHKQLTNEGQSISIRTVERIIKEAGFKKLKRRTNLELGITKKNKLIGERSKALDFKSLQKFSIDCPAIGVFFFIPYIIESGILDIITECELPESSEINSTQACLSMLLLKLIGQARLSHMDSFDHEPGLGMFAKLNTLPKPTYMNTYSCLTSESMLLNFQEKIVGLFKDKYPDIYASKFINLDFHSIPHYGDESEMEKIWCGARGKTMKGANTVFAQDSKSNAILYTRADILRKEEAKEIKKFVSYWKKLNGDVDETLVFDCKFTKYKVLDELTDDSVKFITLRKRSQKLIDETLKIPEEKWEKVKLSIPKRKHNKISVHQSEVTLKDCKHTFRQIAIKDHGRKKPTFIILNNNDLLLKNVIEVYAKRWRIENKLSELVSFFNLNALSSPIMIRIHFDILWTVIADTLYHIFAQDLRRFENQLAPTIFKKFVDMPGKVVYDGKNITVKIRKRAHTPILKGVEKLNNPVQVPWLDGKTVKIIWTP
;
A
#
# COMPACT_ATOMS: atom_id res chain seq x y z
N MET A 1 -35.22 6.91 -39.40
CA MET A 1 -34.42 7.71 -40.35
C MET A 1 -33.61 6.73 -41.17
N ASP A 2 -33.80 6.69 -42.48
CA ASP A 2 -33.01 5.82 -43.33
C ASP A 2 -31.55 6.29 -43.31
N ILE A 3 -30.67 5.40 -42.98
CA ILE A 3 -29.22 5.67 -42.85
C ILE A 3 -28.60 6.06 -44.20
N ILE A 4 -29.12 5.53 -45.30
CA ILE A 4 -28.68 5.83 -46.65
C ILE A 4 -29.09 7.26 -47.02
N GLU A 5 -30.31 7.67 -46.69
CA GLU A 5 -30.82 9.01 -46.93
C GLU A 5 -30.09 10.08 -46.11
N TYR A 6 -29.65 9.74 -44.89
CA TYR A 6 -28.86 10.62 -44.02
C TYR A 6 -27.54 11.04 -44.68
N PHE A 7 -26.83 10.12 -45.35
CA PHE A 7 -25.57 10.43 -46.05
C PHE A 7 -25.78 11.03 -47.45
N LYS A 8 -26.87 10.67 -48.15
CA LYS A 8 -27.14 11.23 -49.46
C LYS A 8 -27.61 12.68 -49.40
N ASN A 9 -28.33 13.05 -48.35
CA ASN A 9 -28.91 14.38 -48.14
C ASN A 9 -28.38 15.07 -46.88
N PRO A 10 -27.11 15.54 -46.91
CA PRO A 10 -26.46 16.15 -45.73
C PRO A 10 -27.17 17.42 -45.27
N LYS A 11 -27.69 17.42 -44.03
CA LYS A 11 -28.50 18.52 -43.46
C LYS A 11 -27.63 19.66 -42.91
N SER A 12 -26.41 19.40 -42.46
CA SER A 12 -25.55 20.45 -41.94
C SER A 12 -24.48 20.88 -42.94
N LYS A 13 -24.05 22.15 -42.86
CA LYS A 13 -22.99 22.69 -43.72
C LYS A 13 -21.70 21.88 -43.62
N ARG A 14 -21.31 21.45 -42.43
CA ARG A 14 -20.11 20.66 -42.21
C ARG A 14 -20.21 19.24 -42.75
N GLN A 15 -21.35 18.60 -42.58
CA GLN A 15 -21.62 17.28 -43.17
C GLN A 15 -21.54 17.37 -44.70
N LYS A 16 -22.13 18.39 -45.28
CA LYS A 16 -22.09 18.64 -46.73
C LYS A 16 -20.66 18.87 -47.23
N GLN A 17 -19.85 19.63 -46.52
CA GLN A 17 -18.43 19.83 -46.82
C GLN A 17 -17.64 18.54 -46.72
N TYR A 18 -17.89 17.75 -45.65
CA TYR A 18 -17.23 16.44 -45.45
C TYR A 18 -17.53 15.48 -46.59
N GLU A 19 -18.80 15.31 -46.93
CA GLU A 19 -19.22 14.40 -48.02
C GLU A 19 -18.69 14.84 -49.39
N ALA A 20 -18.63 16.14 -49.67
CA ALA A 20 -18.05 16.64 -50.88
C ALA A 20 -16.54 16.38 -51.01
N VAL A 21 -15.77 16.60 -49.91
CA VAL A 21 -14.34 16.33 -49.89
C VAL A 21 -14.10 14.81 -49.92
N ARG A 22 -14.89 14.02 -49.24
CA ARG A 22 -14.82 12.55 -49.21
C ARG A 22 -15.07 11.97 -50.62
N ALA A 23 -16.10 12.45 -51.32
CA ALA A 23 -16.45 12.00 -52.69
C ALA A 23 -15.28 12.19 -53.67
N ILE A 24 -14.54 13.30 -53.56
CA ILE A 24 -13.34 13.51 -54.39
C ILE A 24 -12.15 12.64 -53.93
N ALA A 25 -11.90 12.61 -52.62
CA ALA A 25 -10.69 11.99 -52.06
C ALA A 25 -10.75 10.46 -52.09
N LEU A 26 -11.89 9.87 -51.70
CA LEU A 26 -12.06 8.42 -51.56
C LEU A 26 -12.81 7.82 -52.77
N ASP A 27 -13.95 8.41 -53.13
CA ASP A 27 -14.81 7.85 -54.18
C ASP A 27 -14.34 8.25 -55.60
N LYS A 28 -13.25 9.08 -55.70
CA LYS A 28 -12.63 9.54 -56.98
C LYS A 28 -13.62 10.22 -57.94
N MET A 29 -14.69 10.79 -57.40
CA MET A 29 -15.74 11.44 -58.22
C MET A 29 -15.19 12.74 -58.84
N PRO A 30 -15.49 13.05 -60.12
CA PRO A 30 -15.09 14.31 -60.76
C PRO A 30 -15.67 15.54 -60.03
N ALA A 31 -14.94 16.65 -60.04
CA ALA A 31 -15.31 17.85 -59.27
C ALA A 31 -16.60 18.51 -59.74
N ASP A 32 -16.94 18.39 -61.04
CA ASP A 32 -18.19 18.87 -61.60
C ASP A 32 -19.41 18.06 -61.16
N GLU A 33 -19.26 16.75 -61.05
CA GLU A 33 -20.31 15.86 -60.52
C GLU A 33 -20.52 16.11 -59.02
N VAL A 34 -19.44 16.28 -58.23
CA VAL A 34 -19.52 16.63 -56.81
C VAL A 34 -20.18 18.01 -56.63
N ALA A 35 -19.86 18.97 -57.49
CA ALA A 35 -20.49 20.28 -57.46
C ALA A 35 -22.00 20.22 -57.70
N LYS A 36 -22.45 19.44 -58.69
CA LYS A 36 -23.88 19.19 -58.97
C LYS A 36 -24.56 18.48 -57.82
N LYS A 37 -23.98 17.38 -57.32
CA LYS A 37 -24.52 16.51 -56.27
C LYS A 37 -24.72 17.26 -54.95
N PHE A 38 -23.75 18.06 -54.55
CA PHE A 38 -23.79 18.77 -53.26
C PHE A 38 -24.18 20.26 -53.39
N GLY A 39 -24.58 20.74 -54.60
CA GLY A 39 -25.03 22.12 -54.81
C GLY A 39 -23.94 23.15 -54.50
N TYR A 40 -22.71 22.92 -54.94
CA TYR A 40 -21.58 23.84 -54.89
C TYR A 40 -21.22 24.37 -56.30
N LYS A 41 -20.49 25.48 -56.32
CA LYS A 41 -19.75 25.86 -57.54
C LYS A 41 -18.47 25.02 -57.62
N ILE A 42 -18.03 24.68 -58.85
CA ILE A 42 -16.81 23.87 -59.04
C ILE A 42 -15.60 24.50 -58.37
N SER A 43 -15.44 25.83 -58.43
CA SER A 43 -14.40 26.58 -57.72
C SER A 43 -14.43 26.38 -56.21
N THR A 44 -15.65 26.28 -55.61
CA THR A 44 -15.83 26.03 -54.17
C THR A 44 -15.37 24.62 -53.81
N VAL A 45 -15.62 23.64 -54.66
CA VAL A 45 -15.19 22.25 -54.43
C VAL A 45 -13.66 22.18 -54.42
N TYR A 46 -12.98 22.83 -55.35
CA TYR A 46 -11.51 22.91 -55.35
C TYR A 46 -10.96 23.63 -54.13
N SER A 47 -11.60 24.72 -53.69
CA SER A 47 -11.22 25.41 -52.44
C SER A 47 -11.36 24.50 -51.22
N LEU A 48 -12.45 23.77 -51.10
CA LEU A 48 -12.69 22.82 -49.99
C LEU A 48 -11.59 21.73 -49.94
N VAL A 49 -11.23 21.17 -51.12
CA VAL A 49 -10.18 20.16 -51.20
C VAL A 49 -8.80 20.75 -50.85
N LYS A 50 -8.50 21.98 -51.33
CA LYS A 50 -7.28 22.69 -50.96
C LYS A 50 -7.20 22.97 -49.46
N ASP A 51 -8.28 23.46 -48.87
CA ASP A 51 -8.34 23.78 -47.44
C ASP A 51 -8.26 22.51 -46.59
N ALA A 52 -8.87 21.40 -47.02
CA ALA A 52 -8.71 20.10 -46.39
C ALA A 52 -7.26 19.61 -46.43
N LYS A 53 -6.58 19.67 -47.61
CA LYS A 53 -5.18 19.28 -47.75
C LYS A 53 -4.21 20.13 -46.92
N SER A 54 -4.52 21.42 -46.72
CA SER A 54 -3.72 22.34 -45.93
C SER A 54 -4.03 22.35 -44.43
N GLY A 55 -4.97 21.51 -43.97
CA GLY A 55 -5.41 21.49 -42.57
C GLY A 55 -6.24 22.69 -42.11
N LYS A 56 -6.62 23.59 -43.05
CA LYS A 56 -7.44 24.79 -42.76
C LYS A 56 -8.93 24.48 -42.60
N LEU A 57 -9.37 23.34 -43.16
CA LEU A 57 -10.77 22.92 -43.07
C LEU A 57 -10.98 22.02 -41.87
N GLU A 58 -11.47 22.58 -40.78
CA GLU A 58 -11.82 21.86 -39.56
C GLU A 58 -13.23 21.28 -39.64
N LEU A 59 -13.37 20.06 -40.16
CA LEU A 59 -14.65 19.37 -40.35
C LEU A 59 -15.22 18.85 -39.02
N PHE A 60 -14.37 18.43 -38.10
CA PHE A 60 -14.73 17.85 -36.80
C PHE A 60 -14.04 18.61 -35.68
N PRO A 61 -14.44 19.86 -35.36
CA PRO A 61 -13.81 20.59 -34.27
C PRO A 61 -14.09 19.92 -32.94
N GLU A 62 -13.09 19.88 -32.07
CA GLU A 62 -13.29 19.50 -30.69
C GLU A 62 -14.30 20.45 -30.03
N VAL A 63 -15.45 19.92 -29.69
CA VAL A 63 -16.46 20.69 -28.95
C VAL A 63 -16.04 20.73 -27.50
N ALA A 64 -15.52 21.85 -27.06
CA ALA A 64 -15.26 22.08 -25.64
C ALA A 64 -16.57 21.89 -24.85
N LYS A 65 -16.64 20.82 -24.07
CA LYS A 65 -17.80 20.54 -23.21
C LYS A 65 -17.87 21.60 -22.12
N GLY A 66 -18.98 22.33 -22.05
CA GLY A 66 -19.26 23.30 -21.01
C GLY A 66 -19.71 24.66 -21.53
N PRO A 67 -20.17 25.54 -20.65
CA PRO A 67 -20.68 26.86 -21.05
C PRO A 67 -19.53 27.74 -21.57
N LYS A 68 -19.70 28.32 -22.76
CA LYS A 68 -18.72 29.19 -23.44
C LYS A 68 -18.43 30.50 -22.68
N LYS A 69 -19.33 30.93 -21.81
CA LYS A 69 -19.17 32.13 -20.95
C LYS A 69 -19.33 31.75 -19.49
N ARG A 70 -18.50 32.33 -18.64
CA ARG A 70 -18.63 32.16 -17.17
C ARG A 70 -19.94 32.79 -16.70
N ARG A 71 -20.74 32.08 -15.92
CA ARG A 71 -21.97 32.58 -15.31
C ARG A 71 -21.72 33.70 -14.30
N THR A 72 -20.51 33.70 -13.66
CA THR A 72 -20.14 34.71 -12.67
C THR A 72 -19.62 35.97 -13.36
N HIS A 73 -20.25 37.11 -13.11
CA HIS A 73 -19.85 38.41 -13.66
C HIS A 73 -18.40 38.79 -13.26
N ALA A 74 -17.69 39.48 -14.16
CA ALA A 74 -16.30 39.88 -13.97
C ALA A 74 -16.10 40.72 -12.71
N ASN A 75 -17.05 41.59 -12.35
CA ASN A 75 -17.00 42.40 -11.14
C ASN A 75 -17.05 41.57 -9.86
N VAL A 76 -17.85 40.52 -9.84
CA VAL A 76 -17.91 39.60 -8.70
C VAL A 76 -16.60 38.80 -8.57
N GLN A 77 -15.99 38.41 -9.69
CA GLN A 77 -14.68 37.74 -9.67
C GLN A 77 -13.59 38.67 -9.13
N LYS A 78 -13.54 39.95 -9.59
CA LYS A 78 -12.60 40.96 -9.07
C LYS A 78 -12.78 41.15 -7.56
N LYS A 79 -14.02 41.23 -7.07
CA LYS A 79 -14.34 41.38 -5.66
C LYS A 79 -13.89 40.19 -4.83
N ILE A 80 -14.09 38.95 -5.32
CA ILE A 80 -13.57 37.74 -4.66
C ILE A 80 -12.06 37.80 -4.51
N ILE A 81 -11.35 38.19 -5.56
CA ILE A 81 -9.89 38.34 -5.56
C ILE A 81 -9.44 39.44 -4.57
N GLN A 82 -10.14 40.57 -4.56
CA GLN A 82 -9.84 41.67 -3.64
C GLN A 82 -10.02 41.22 -2.16
N LEU A 83 -11.14 40.57 -1.84
CA LEU A 83 -11.40 40.05 -0.50
C LEU A 83 -10.39 38.98 -0.10
N ARG A 84 -9.93 38.16 -1.06
CA ARG A 84 -8.90 37.18 -0.80
C ARG A 84 -7.54 37.78 -0.54
N LYS A 85 -7.17 38.90 -1.18
CA LYS A 85 -5.98 39.69 -0.88
C LYS A 85 -5.99 40.25 0.55
N GLN A 86 -7.16 40.38 1.18
CA GLN A 86 -7.35 40.75 2.57
C GLN A 86 -7.35 39.51 3.51
N ASP A 87 -6.80 38.40 3.08
CA ASP A 87 -6.74 37.13 3.80
C ASP A 87 -8.08 36.55 4.27
N LYS A 88 -9.20 36.96 3.62
CA LYS A 88 -10.51 36.37 3.91
C LYS A 88 -10.61 34.94 3.37
N TYR A 89 -11.24 34.06 4.14
CA TYR A 89 -11.50 32.69 3.75
C TYR A 89 -12.65 32.57 2.76
N ALA A 90 -12.66 31.53 1.95
CA ALA A 90 -13.70 31.32 0.94
C ALA A 90 -15.13 31.34 1.54
N ALA A 91 -15.30 30.80 2.74
CA ALA A 91 -16.58 30.81 3.47
C ALA A 91 -17.03 32.24 3.84
N ASP A 92 -16.11 33.09 4.29
CA ASP A 92 -16.44 34.48 4.66
C ASP A 92 -16.73 35.31 3.43
N ILE A 93 -15.96 35.14 2.36
CA ILE A 93 -16.21 35.78 1.07
C ILE A 93 -17.57 35.38 0.54
N HIS A 94 -17.92 34.09 0.61
CA HIS A 94 -19.23 33.58 0.21
C HIS A 94 -20.35 34.25 1.04
N LYS A 95 -20.21 34.25 2.37
CA LYS A 95 -21.18 34.85 3.28
C LYS A 95 -21.38 36.34 2.99
N GLN A 96 -20.27 37.08 2.79
CA GLN A 96 -20.32 38.50 2.47
C GLN A 96 -21.03 38.78 1.14
N LEU A 97 -20.71 38.00 0.08
CA LEU A 97 -21.33 38.14 -1.23
C LEU A 97 -22.83 37.79 -1.19
N THR A 98 -23.19 36.78 -0.40
CA THR A 98 -24.60 36.38 -0.21
C THR A 98 -25.39 37.50 0.48
N ASN A 99 -24.82 38.12 1.50
CA ASN A 99 -25.42 39.27 2.19
C ASN A 99 -25.58 40.51 1.27
N GLU A 100 -24.74 40.61 0.25
CA GLU A 100 -24.82 41.65 -0.79
C GLU A 100 -25.74 41.26 -1.96
N GLY A 101 -26.54 40.20 -1.81
CA GLY A 101 -27.51 39.75 -2.81
C GLY A 101 -26.91 38.98 -3.99
N GLN A 102 -25.63 38.58 -3.92
CA GLN A 102 -25.00 37.79 -4.98
C GLN A 102 -25.22 36.30 -4.76
N SER A 103 -25.97 35.65 -5.65
CA SER A 103 -26.15 34.19 -5.62
C SER A 103 -24.94 33.48 -6.25
N ILE A 104 -24.00 33.06 -5.43
CA ILE A 104 -22.80 32.34 -5.86
C ILE A 104 -22.53 31.18 -4.90
N SER A 105 -22.14 30.00 -5.40
CA SER A 105 -21.79 28.88 -4.53
C SER A 105 -20.38 29.02 -3.96
N ILE A 106 -20.16 28.48 -2.76
CA ILE A 106 -18.83 28.45 -2.13
C ILE A 106 -17.77 27.76 -3.02
N ARG A 107 -18.14 26.68 -3.73
CA ARG A 107 -17.27 26.01 -4.70
C ARG A 107 -16.83 26.93 -5.85
N THR A 108 -17.70 27.83 -6.28
CA THR A 108 -17.34 28.81 -7.32
C THR A 108 -16.35 29.84 -6.77
N VAL A 109 -16.53 30.28 -5.53
CA VAL A 109 -15.58 31.18 -4.84
C VAL A 109 -14.21 30.50 -4.70
N GLU A 110 -14.15 29.25 -4.23
CA GLU A 110 -12.92 28.47 -4.10
C GLU A 110 -12.21 28.29 -5.45
N ARG A 111 -12.95 27.99 -6.50
CA ARG A 111 -12.42 27.84 -7.85
C ARG A 111 -11.77 29.14 -8.34
N ILE A 112 -12.45 30.27 -8.18
CA ILE A 112 -11.93 31.58 -8.61
C ILE A 112 -10.66 31.93 -7.83
N ILE A 113 -10.62 31.68 -6.52
CA ILE A 113 -9.44 31.87 -5.67
C ILE A 113 -8.28 31.00 -6.17
N LYS A 114 -8.51 29.72 -6.47
CA LYS A 114 -7.51 28.79 -6.99
C LYS A 114 -7.00 29.20 -8.37
N GLU A 115 -7.89 29.56 -9.28
CA GLU A 115 -7.56 30.04 -10.64
C GLU A 115 -6.74 31.34 -10.61
N ALA A 116 -6.95 32.18 -9.58
CA ALA A 116 -6.18 33.39 -9.34
C ALA A 116 -4.81 33.11 -8.66
N GLY A 117 -4.43 31.84 -8.45
CA GLY A 117 -3.11 31.44 -7.92
C GLY A 117 -2.93 31.57 -6.40
N PHE A 118 -3.98 31.81 -5.64
CA PHE A 118 -3.87 31.91 -4.18
C PHE A 118 -3.71 30.53 -3.53
N LYS A 119 -2.74 30.40 -2.62
CA LYS A 119 -2.58 29.22 -1.74
C LYS A 119 -3.72 29.16 -0.71
N LYS A 120 -4.01 27.96 -0.20
CA LYS A 120 -4.95 27.79 0.91
C LYS A 120 -4.43 28.50 2.16
N LEU A 121 -5.30 29.18 2.89
CA LEU A 121 -4.98 29.73 4.20
C LEU A 121 -4.85 28.63 5.24
N LYS A 122 -4.11 28.87 6.32
CA LYS A 122 -4.07 27.98 7.48
C LYS A 122 -5.50 27.80 8.03
N ARG A 123 -5.82 26.57 8.46
CA ARG A 123 -7.14 26.28 9.05
C ARG A 123 -7.32 27.13 10.31
N ARG A 124 -8.48 27.81 10.41
CA ARG A 124 -8.84 28.54 11.63
C ARG A 124 -8.96 27.60 12.81
N THR A 125 -8.53 28.08 13.96
CA THR A 125 -8.81 27.42 15.24
C THR A 125 -10.29 27.60 15.62
N ASN A 126 -10.80 26.74 16.48
CA ASN A 126 -12.18 26.86 16.97
C ASN A 126 -12.41 28.19 17.70
N LEU A 127 -11.36 28.73 18.36
CA LEU A 127 -11.39 30.04 19.04
C LEU A 127 -11.61 31.15 18.02
N GLU A 128 -10.88 31.17 16.90
CA GLU A 128 -11.02 32.19 15.83
C GLU A 128 -12.37 32.07 15.11
N LEU A 129 -13.02 30.93 15.15
CA LEU A 129 -14.36 30.71 14.59
C LEU A 129 -15.49 31.08 15.56
N GLY A 130 -15.16 31.49 16.81
CA GLY A 130 -16.16 31.72 17.86
C GLY A 130 -16.96 30.47 18.23
N ILE A 131 -16.46 29.29 17.85
CA ILE A 131 -17.10 28.03 18.20
C ILE A 131 -16.67 27.69 19.63
N THR A 132 -17.47 28.08 20.58
CA THR A 132 -17.45 27.46 21.91
C THR A 132 -17.81 26.00 21.69
N LYS A 133 -16.88 25.08 21.98
CA LYS A 133 -17.19 23.66 22.00
C LYS A 133 -18.34 23.50 22.98
N LYS A 134 -19.55 23.21 22.49
CA LYS A 134 -20.55 22.56 23.34
C LYS A 134 -19.84 21.34 23.90
N ASN A 135 -19.77 21.22 25.22
CA ASN A 135 -19.28 20.04 25.90
C ASN A 135 -20.10 18.84 25.40
N LYS A 136 -19.71 18.26 24.28
CA LYS A 136 -19.98 16.85 24.07
C LYS A 136 -19.37 16.18 25.28
N LEU A 137 -20.11 15.29 25.93
CA LEU A 137 -19.59 14.37 26.95
C LEU A 137 -18.16 14.01 26.53
N ILE A 138 -17.19 14.68 27.12
CA ILE A 138 -15.78 14.51 26.77
C ILE A 138 -15.46 13.22 27.46
N GLY A 139 -15.45 12.12 26.68
CA GLY A 139 -14.82 10.90 27.16
C GLY A 139 -13.46 11.29 27.72
N GLU A 140 -13.04 10.66 28.78
CA GLU A 140 -11.78 10.99 29.46
C GLU A 140 -10.67 11.11 28.45
N ARG A 141 -9.87 12.16 28.53
CA ARG A 141 -8.68 12.30 27.68
C ARG A 141 -7.75 11.16 28.00
N SER A 142 -7.19 10.54 26.99
CA SER A 142 -6.13 9.57 27.18
C SER A 142 -4.93 10.27 27.82
N LYS A 143 -4.47 9.72 28.93
CA LYS A 143 -3.31 10.22 29.70
C LYS A 143 -2.59 9.04 30.34
N ALA A 144 -1.32 9.23 30.63
CA ALA A 144 -0.53 8.23 31.32
C ALA A 144 -1.11 7.90 32.70
N LEU A 145 -1.11 6.63 33.07
CA LEU A 145 -1.44 6.18 34.41
C LEU A 145 -0.27 6.46 35.37
N ASP A 146 -0.59 7.08 36.51
CA ASP A 146 0.36 7.25 37.61
C ASP A 146 0.08 6.19 38.68
N PHE A 147 0.90 5.15 38.71
CA PHE A 147 0.75 4.05 39.65
C PHE A 147 0.98 4.44 41.13
N LYS A 148 1.59 5.62 41.38
CA LYS A 148 1.79 6.10 42.78
C LYS A 148 0.47 6.58 43.41
N SER A 149 -0.38 7.21 42.60
CA SER A 149 -1.67 7.75 43.02
C SER A 149 -2.86 6.82 42.71
N LEU A 150 -2.61 5.73 41.96
CA LEU A 150 -3.67 4.86 41.47
C LEU A 150 -4.19 3.93 42.56
N GLN A 151 -5.49 3.99 42.80
CA GLN A 151 -6.16 3.07 43.75
C GLN A 151 -6.27 1.66 43.16
N LYS A 152 -6.48 0.66 44.05
CA LYS A 152 -6.77 -0.73 43.63
C LYS A 152 -8.02 -0.77 42.76
N PHE A 153 -7.96 -1.54 41.66
CA PHE A 153 -9.10 -1.68 40.75
C PHE A 153 -9.18 -3.08 40.14
N SER A 154 -10.35 -3.37 39.60
CA SER A 154 -10.60 -4.54 38.74
C SER A 154 -11.41 -4.07 37.54
N ILE A 155 -10.86 -4.16 36.33
CA ILE A 155 -11.48 -3.70 35.10
C ILE A 155 -11.57 -4.83 34.07
N ASP A 156 -12.64 -4.82 33.29
CA ASP A 156 -12.81 -5.76 32.19
C ASP A 156 -11.92 -5.38 30.99
N CYS A 157 -11.51 -6.40 30.24
CA CYS A 157 -10.75 -6.23 29.01
C CYS A 157 -11.31 -7.18 27.95
N PRO A 158 -11.80 -6.68 26.80
CA PRO A 158 -12.46 -7.50 25.79
C PRO A 158 -11.51 -8.43 25.05
N ALA A 159 -10.25 -8.03 24.88
CA ALA A 159 -9.21 -8.80 24.21
C ALA A 159 -8.01 -9.04 25.15
N ILE A 160 -8.26 -9.67 26.30
CA ILE A 160 -7.26 -9.85 27.36
C ILE A 160 -6.00 -10.60 26.90
N GLY A 161 -6.11 -11.43 25.86
CA GLY A 161 -5.00 -12.19 25.32
C GLY A 161 -3.89 -11.33 24.70
N VAL A 162 -4.10 -10.02 24.49
CA VAL A 162 -3.02 -9.11 24.08
C VAL A 162 -1.90 -9.05 25.12
N PHE A 163 -2.20 -9.30 26.38
CA PHE A 163 -1.20 -9.34 27.44
C PHE A 163 -0.22 -10.51 27.30
N PHE A 164 -0.52 -11.52 26.49
CA PHE A 164 0.42 -12.59 26.16
C PHE A 164 1.61 -12.10 25.35
N PHE A 165 1.49 -10.97 24.65
CA PHE A 165 2.59 -10.38 23.90
C PHE A 165 3.58 -9.60 24.75
N ILE A 166 3.25 -9.30 26.02
CA ILE A 166 4.15 -8.54 26.91
C ILE A 166 5.55 -9.18 27.02
N PRO A 167 5.70 -10.49 27.33
CA PRO A 167 7.04 -11.11 27.41
C PRO A 167 7.80 -10.98 26.08
N TYR A 168 7.14 -11.14 24.95
CA TYR A 168 7.75 -11.05 23.63
C TYR A 168 8.19 -9.63 23.25
N ILE A 169 7.41 -8.62 23.64
CA ILE A 169 7.75 -7.20 23.47
C ILE A 169 8.99 -6.86 24.29
N ILE A 170 9.07 -7.34 25.53
CA ILE A 170 10.22 -7.11 26.41
C ILE A 170 11.45 -7.82 25.86
N GLU A 171 11.34 -9.11 25.56
CA GLU A 171 12.44 -9.93 25.05
C GLU A 171 12.97 -9.41 23.71
N SER A 172 12.09 -8.94 22.83
CA SER A 172 12.51 -8.39 21.55
C SER A 172 13.30 -7.09 21.65
N GLY A 173 13.17 -6.30 22.73
CA GLY A 173 13.84 -5.00 22.86
C GLY A 173 13.24 -3.87 22.01
N ILE A 174 12.04 -4.01 21.48
CA ILE A 174 11.36 -3.00 20.65
C ILE A 174 11.31 -1.63 21.31
N LEU A 175 11.16 -1.59 22.65
CA LEU A 175 11.03 -0.33 23.40
C LEU A 175 12.30 0.51 23.35
N ASP A 176 13.47 -0.13 23.39
CA ASP A 176 14.77 0.54 23.31
C ASP A 176 14.90 1.20 21.94
N ILE A 177 14.50 0.50 20.87
CA ILE A 177 14.53 1.05 19.51
C ILE A 177 13.54 2.21 19.34
N ILE A 178 12.35 2.17 19.98
CA ILE A 178 11.40 3.29 19.97
C ILE A 178 12.05 4.55 20.55
N THR A 179 12.77 4.40 21.65
CA THR A 179 13.48 5.49 22.32
C THR A 179 14.67 5.97 21.51
N GLU A 180 15.50 5.04 21.01
CA GLU A 180 16.71 5.33 20.24
C GLU A 180 16.41 6.03 18.90
N CYS A 181 15.27 5.72 18.28
CA CYS A 181 14.82 6.37 17.05
C CYS A 181 14.10 7.71 17.27
N GLU A 182 14.00 8.18 18.51
CA GLU A 182 13.37 9.44 18.88
C GLU A 182 11.97 9.59 18.25
N LEU A 183 11.16 8.51 18.30
CA LEU A 183 9.81 8.57 17.76
C LEU A 183 8.98 9.66 18.46
N PRO A 184 8.05 10.33 17.75
CA PRO A 184 7.33 11.50 18.27
C PRO A 184 6.61 11.23 19.59
N GLU A 185 6.53 12.24 20.44
CA GLU A 185 5.78 12.20 21.69
C GLU A 185 4.99 13.49 21.91
N SER A 186 4.12 13.51 22.90
CA SER A 186 3.38 14.69 23.36
C SER A 186 3.56 14.86 24.87
N SER A 187 3.12 16.01 25.40
CA SER A 187 3.14 16.27 26.84
C SER A 187 2.32 15.28 27.69
N GLU A 188 1.31 14.63 27.10
CA GLU A 188 0.39 13.74 27.79
C GLU A 188 0.68 12.25 27.53
N ILE A 189 1.31 11.94 26.40
CA ILE A 189 1.54 10.57 25.90
C ILE A 189 2.94 10.51 25.32
N ASN A 190 3.82 9.73 25.92
CA ASN A 190 5.19 9.55 25.40
C ASN A 190 5.24 8.62 24.19
N SER A 191 6.39 8.54 23.54
CA SER A 191 6.61 7.73 22.32
C SER A 191 6.29 6.25 22.54
N THR A 192 6.72 5.67 23.68
CA THR A 192 6.43 4.27 24.03
C THR A 192 4.94 4.00 24.14
N GLN A 193 4.20 4.86 24.83
CA GLN A 193 2.74 4.72 25.00
C GLN A 193 2.00 4.87 23.67
N ALA A 194 2.40 5.82 22.84
CA ALA A 194 1.86 6.01 21.50
C ALA A 194 2.10 4.75 20.64
N CYS A 195 3.32 4.27 20.59
CA CYS A 195 3.72 3.10 19.80
C CYS A 195 3.05 1.80 20.28
N LEU A 196 2.97 1.57 21.59
CA LEU A 196 2.25 0.42 22.16
C LEU A 196 0.76 0.48 21.84
N SER A 197 0.16 1.67 21.80
CA SER A 197 -1.24 1.83 21.40
C SER A 197 -1.46 1.48 19.92
N MET A 198 -0.54 1.87 19.04
CA MET A 198 -0.57 1.50 17.61
C MET A 198 -0.40 -0.01 17.43
N LEU A 199 0.60 -0.58 18.10
CA LEU A 199 0.86 -2.02 18.09
C LEU A 199 -0.35 -2.81 18.58
N LEU A 200 -0.96 -2.40 19.69
CA LEU A 200 -2.14 -3.03 20.24
C LEU A 200 -3.28 -3.14 19.22
N LEU A 201 -3.56 -2.07 18.48
CA LEU A 201 -4.58 -2.09 17.43
C LEU A 201 -4.30 -3.12 16.34
N LYS A 202 -3.03 -3.29 15.97
CA LYS A 202 -2.63 -4.32 15.02
C LYS A 202 -2.76 -5.73 15.63
N LEU A 203 -2.36 -5.90 16.88
CA LEU A 203 -2.50 -7.18 17.59
C LEU A 203 -3.95 -7.65 17.76
N ILE A 204 -4.91 -6.73 17.85
CA ILE A 204 -6.34 -7.07 17.88
C ILE A 204 -7.01 -7.09 16.49
N GLY A 205 -6.24 -6.97 15.40
CA GLY A 205 -6.76 -7.03 14.05
C GLY A 205 -7.68 -5.86 13.67
N GLN A 206 -7.51 -4.68 14.28
CA GLN A 206 -8.38 -3.54 14.03
C GLN A 206 -8.15 -2.93 12.63
N ALA A 207 -9.24 -2.84 11.86
CA ALA A 207 -9.18 -2.48 10.45
C ALA A 207 -8.73 -1.04 10.18
N ARG A 208 -9.17 -0.09 10.99
CA ARG A 208 -8.92 1.34 10.77
C ARG A 208 -8.75 2.06 12.11
N LEU A 209 -7.91 3.08 12.11
CA LEU A 209 -7.77 3.97 13.26
C LEU A 209 -9.10 4.65 13.64
N SER A 210 -9.98 4.92 12.66
CA SER A 210 -11.31 5.47 12.92
C SER A 210 -12.25 4.53 13.69
N HIS A 211 -11.99 3.23 13.68
CA HIS A 211 -12.77 2.23 14.42
C HIS A 211 -12.39 2.15 15.90
N MET A 212 -11.39 2.93 16.33
CA MET A 212 -11.05 3.04 17.75
C MET A 212 -12.19 3.57 18.61
N ASP A 213 -13.14 4.29 18.02
CA ASP A 213 -14.35 4.75 18.73
C ASP A 213 -15.11 3.59 19.38
N SER A 214 -14.96 2.36 18.86
CA SER A 214 -15.52 1.14 19.46
C SER A 214 -14.82 0.73 20.77
N PHE A 215 -13.62 1.25 21.01
CA PHE A 215 -12.81 1.01 22.21
C PHE A 215 -12.63 2.27 23.06
N ASP A 216 -13.37 3.34 22.76
CA ASP A 216 -13.47 4.49 23.64
C ASP A 216 -14.00 4.01 24.98
N HIS A 217 -13.29 4.37 26.05
CA HIS A 217 -13.60 3.93 27.42
C HIS A 217 -13.28 2.46 27.75
N GLU A 218 -12.38 1.79 27.01
CA GLU A 218 -11.87 0.47 27.36
C GLU A 218 -10.56 0.58 28.18
N PRO A 219 -10.63 0.80 29.48
CA PRO A 219 -9.44 1.01 30.31
C PRO A 219 -8.54 -0.23 30.38
N GLY A 220 -9.13 -1.44 30.20
CA GLY A 220 -8.37 -2.68 30.14
C GLY A 220 -7.39 -2.73 28.96
N LEU A 221 -7.77 -2.19 27.81
CA LEU A 221 -6.87 -2.04 26.66
C LEU A 221 -5.90 -0.88 26.85
N GLY A 222 -6.35 0.23 27.44
CA GLY A 222 -5.46 1.36 27.76
C GLY A 222 -4.32 0.96 28.69
N MET A 223 -4.59 0.09 29.67
CA MET A 223 -3.59 -0.44 30.62
C MET A 223 -2.42 -1.12 29.93
N PHE A 224 -2.62 -1.80 28.79
CA PHE A 224 -1.54 -2.41 28.03
C PHE A 224 -0.45 -1.40 27.66
N ALA A 225 -0.82 -0.17 27.33
CA ALA A 225 0.09 0.92 26.98
C ALA A 225 0.36 1.91 28.14
N LYS A 226 0.00 1.56 29.40
CA LYS A 226 0.08 2.47 30.56
C LYS A 226 -0.79 3.71 30.41
N LEU A 227 -1.96 3.58 29.82
CA LEU A 227 -2.93 4.67 29.63
C LEU A 227 -4.24 4.34 30.35
N ASN A 228 -4.98 5.38 30.79
CA ASN A 228 -6.32 5.22 31.33
C ASN A 228 -7.33 4.73 30.28
N THR A 229 -7.12 5.12 29.02
CA THR A 229 -7.85 4.66 27.83
C THR A 229 -6.98 4.86 26.59
N LEU A 230 -7.31 4.18 25.49
CA LEU A 230 -6.56 4.34 24.24
C LEU A 230 -6.67 5.77 23.68
N PRO A 231 -5.64 6.27 22.97
CA PRO A 231 -5.67 7.58 22.36
C PRO A 231 -6.78 7.68 21.31
N LYS A 232 -7.38 8.85 21.13
CA LYS A 232 -8.45 9.07 20.16
C LYS A 232 -7.95 8.92 18.71
N PRO A 233 -8.82 8.54 17.76
CA PRO A 233 -8.46 8.40 16.34
C PRO A 233 -7.76 9.64 15.77
N THR A 234 -8.16 10.84 16.22
CA THR A 234 -7.52 12.09 15.79
C THR A 234 -6.05 12.19 16.20
N TYR A 235 -5.70 11.77 17.41
CA TYR A 235 -4.31 11.70 17.87
C TYR A 235 -3.51 10.73 17.03
N MET A 236 -4.01 9.51 16.86
CA MET A 236 -3.35 8.44 16.11
C MET A 236 -3.11 8.82 14.64
N ASN A 237 -4.10 9.45 14.01
CA ASN A 237 -3.97 9.95 12.64
C ASN A 237 -2.96 11.09 12.52
N THR A 238 -2.85 11.94 13.54
CA THR A 238 -1.89 13.07 13.53
C THR A 238 -0.48 12.58 13.83
N TYR A 239 -0.33 11.61 14.72
CA TYR A 239 0.94 11.06 15.16
C TYR A 239 1.83 10.63 13.98
N SER A 240 1.29 9.84 13.05
CA SER A 240 2.03 9.38 11.87
C SER A 240 2.53 10.53 10.97
N CYS A 241 1.86 11.69 10.98
CA CYS A 241 2.31 12.88 10.25
C CYS A 241 3.47 13.62 10.93
N LEU A 242 3.79 13.31 12.17
CA LEU A 242 4.96 13.83 12.87
C LEU A 242 6.23 13.04 12.54
N THR A 243 6.10 11.86 11.92
CA THR A 243 7.22 11.05 11.47
C THR A 243 7.71 11.48 10.08
N SER A 244 8.94 11.10 9.73
CA SER A 244 9.51 11.27 8.38
C SER A 244 9.83 9.92 7.74
N GLU A 245 9.98 9.90 6.42
CA GLU A 245 10.38 8.67 5.71
C GLU A 245 11.73 8.15 6.22
N SER A 246 12.71 9.03 6.41
CA SER A 246 14.02 8.67 6.94
C SER A 246 13.95 8.07 8.36
N MET A 247 13.11 8.63 9.22
CA MET A 247 12.87 8.12 10.57
C MET A 247 12.25 6.71 10.51
N LEU A 248 11.26 6.48 9.65
CA LEU A 248 10.60 5.18 9.51
C LEU A 248 11.53 4.12 8.92
N LEU A 249 12.37 4.48 7.95
CA LEU A 249 13.36 3.56 7.37
C LEU A 249 14.44 3.20 8.40
N ASN A 250 14.92 4.16 9.17
CA ASN A 250 15.87 3.91 10.26
C ASN A 250 15.25 3.02 11.35
N PHE A 251 14.01 3.29 11.75
CA PHE A 251 13.28 2.46 12.70
C PHE A 251 13.09 1.03 12.18
N GLN A 252 12.70 0.87 10.90
CA GLN A 252 12.58 -0.45 10.27
C GLN A 252 13.91 -1.21 10.29
N GLU A 253 15.00 -0.54 9.92
CA GLU A 253 16.33 -1.13 9.89
C GLU A 253 16.73 -1.68 11.27
N LYS A 254 16.59 -0.87 12.31
CA LYS A 254 16.93 -1.27 13.68
C LYS A 254 16.02 -2.39 14.20
N ILE A 255 14.71 -2.33 13.94
CA ILE A 255 13.74 -3.37 14.35
C ILE A 255 14.02 -4.69 13.64
N VAL A 256 14.27 -4.68 12.33
CA VAL A 256 14.56 -5.92 11.59
C VAL A 256 15.91 -6.50 12.01
N GLY A 257 16.93 -5.65 12.21
CA GLY A 257 18.21 -6.06 12.77
C GLY A 257 18.05 -6.74 14.13
N LEU A 258 17.32 -6.10 15.04
CA LEU A 258 17.04 -6.62 16.38
C LEU A 258 16.31 -7.98 16.35
N PHE A 259 15.28 -8.10 15.53
CA PHE A 259 14.57 -9.38 15.37
C PHE A 259 15.45 -10.46 14.77
N LYS A 260 16.30 -10.12 13.81
CA LYS A 260 17.26 -11.05 13.21
C LYS A 260 18.27 -11.56 14.23
N ASP A 261 18.78 -10.69 15.08
CA ASP A 261 19.74 -11.06 16.14
C ASP A 261 19.10 -11.95 17.21
N LYS A 262 17.86 -11.64 17.60
CA LYS A 262 17.14 -12.38 18.65
C LYS A 262 16.50 -13.69 18.15
N TYR A 263 16.07 -13.73 16.90
CA TYR A 263 15.33 -14.85 16.29
C TYR A 263 15.93 -15.23 14.93
N PRO A 264 17.24 -15.64 14.88
CA PRO A 264 17.94 -15.87 13.62
C PRO A 264 17.27 -16.92 12.73
N ASP A 265 16.62 -17.93 13.30
CA ASP A 265 15.94 -18.99 12.54
C ASP A 265 14.80 -18.47 11.65
N ILE A 266 14.20 -17.33 12.01
CA ILE A 266 13.16 -16.66 11.23
C ILE A 266 13.73 -16.00 9.97
N TYR A 267 15.01 -15.67 9.97
CA TYR A 267 15.70 -14.93 8.91
C TYR A 267 16.80 -15.75 8.21
N ALA A 268 16.73 -17.08 8.31
CA ALA A 268 17.81 -17.99 7.88
C ALA A 268 17.65 -18.50 6.43
N SER A 269 16.72 -17.98 5.63
CA SER A 269 16.54 -18.45 4.26
C SER A 269 17.65 -17.98 3.33
N LYS A 270 18.08 -18.86 2.42
CA LYS A 270 18.98 -18.51 1.31
C LYS A 270 18.30 -17.75 0.17
N PHE A 271 17.00 -17.50 0.27
CA PHE A 271 16.20 -16.84 -0.76
C PHE A 271 15.32 -15.77 -0.16
N ILE A 272 15.29 -14.60 -0.80
CA ILE A 272 14.43 -13.48 -0.43
C ILE A 272 13.49 -13.20 -1.60
N ASN A 273 12.18 -13.30 -1.35
CA ASN A 273 11.16 -12.95 -2.32
C ASN A 273 10.87 -11.44 -2.26
N LEU A 274 10.78 -10.79 -3.43
CA LEU A 274 10.33 -9.40 -3.52
C LEU A 274 9.09 -9.30 -4.41
N ASP A 275 8.11 -8.53 -3.96
CA ASP A 275 6.91 -8.24 -4.76
C ASP A 275 6.34 -6.86 -4.44
N PHE A 276 5.55 -6.33 -5.39
CA PHE A 276 4.80 -5.10 -5.21
C PHE A 276 3.37 -5.40 -4.79
N HIS A 277 2.87 -4.61 -3.86
CA HIS A 277 1.47 -4.63 -3.49
C HIS A 277 0.81 -3.27 -3.73
N SER A 278 -0.40 -3.30 -4.28
CA SER A 278 -1.17 -2.09 -4.59
C SER A 278 -2.27 -1.88 -3.55
N ILE A 279 -2.14 -0.86 -2.73
CA ILE A 279 -3.16 -0.47 -1.74
C ILE A 279 -4.12 0.49 -2.41
N PRO A 280 -5.41 0.13 -2.60
CA PRO A 280 -6.37 0.96 -3.31
C PRO A 280 -6.76 2.20 -2.50
N HIS A 281 -6.90 3.34 -3.20
CA HIS A 281 -7.47 4.56 -2.64
C HIS A 281 -8.82 4.85 -3.27
N TYR A 282 -9.82 5.12 -2.44
CA TYR A 282 -11.21 5.31 -2.87
C TYR A 282 -11.63 6.79 -2.92
N GLY A 283 -10.77 7.71 -2.49
CA GLY A 283 -11.04 9.14 -2.55
C GLY A 283 -10.72 9.75 -3.92
N ASP A 284 -11.40 10.83 -4.27
CA ASP A 284 -11.21 11.53 -5.55
C ASP A 284 -10.02 12.49 -5.52
N GLU A 285 -9.67 13.04 -4.37
CA GLU A 285 -8.67 14.08 -4.16
C GLU A 285 -7.34 13.50 -3.65
N SER A 286 -6.63 12.70 -4.43
CA SER A 286 -5.30 12.26 -4.05
C SER A 286 -4.28 12.49 -5.16
N GLU A 287 -3.04 12.81 -4.77
CA GLU A 287 -1.89 12.91 -5.65
C GLU A 287 -1.34 11.52 -6.06
N MET A 288 -1.95 10.44 -5.57
CA MET A 288 -1.55 9.07 -5.85
C MET A 288 -1.62 8.75 -7.34
N GLU A 289 -0.64 8.00 -7.83
CA GLU A 289 -0.66 7.49 -9.20
C GLU A 289 -1.78 6.47 -9.42
N LYS A 290 -2.23 6.34 -10.67
CA LYS A 290 -3.09 5.23 -11.07
C LYS A 290 -2.27 3.96 -11.20
N ILE A 291 -2.59 2.97 -10.39
CA ILE A 291 -1.94 1.66 -10.35
C ILE A 291 -2.96 0.56 -10.63
N TRP A 292 -2.48 -0.59 -11.10
CA TRP A 292 -3.33 -1.78 -11.24
C TRP A 292 -3.64 -2.37 -9.87
N CYS A 293 -4.89 -2.41 -9.50
CA CYS A 293 -5.35 -3.04 -8.27
C CYS A 293 -5.91 -4.43 -8.58
N GLY A 294 -5.13 -5.47 -8.31
CA GLY A 294 -5.50 -6.87 -8.58
C GLY A 294 -6.77 -7.29 -7.85
N ALA A 295 -6.95 -6.88 -6.59
CA ALA A 295 -8.14 -7.15 -5.80
C ALA A 295 -9.45 -6.57 -6.38
N ARG A 296 -9.35 -5.58 -7.28
CA ARG A 296 -10.49 -4.92 -7.94
C ARG A 296 -10.54 -5.16 -9.45
N GLY A 297 -9.53 -5.81 -10.02
CA GLY A 297 -9.45 -6.08 -11.46
C GLY A 297 -9.45 -4.83 -12.34
N LYS A 298 -9.03 -3.66 -11.80
CA LYS A 298 -9.02 -2.39 -12.54
C LYS A 298 -7.88 -1.47 -12.13
N THR A 299 -7.57 -0.52 -13.00
CA THR A 299 -6.65 0.58 -12.68
C THR A 299 -7.38 1.66 -11.89
N MET A 300 -6.85 2.02 -10.72
CA MET A 300 -7.38 3.06 -9.85
C MET A 300 -6.26 3.77 -9.09
N LYS A 301 -6.54 4.90 -8.45
CA LYS A 301 -5.57 5.57 -7.57
C LYS A 301 -5.22 4.67 -6.40
N GLY A 302 -3.98 4.70 -5.96
CA GLY A 302 -3.53 3.91 -4.83
C GLY A 302 -2.05 4.08 -4.52
N ALA A 303 -1.64 3.53 -3.39
CA ALA A 303 -0.24 3.48 -3.00
C ALA A 303 0.40 2.20 -3.55
N ASN A 304 1.48 2.34 -4.31
CA ASN A 304 2.32 1.23 -4.69
C ASN A 304 3.36 0.99 -3.58
N THR A 305 3.40 -0.22 -3.07
CA THR A 305 4.27 -0.63 -1.97
C THR A 305 5.12 -1.82 -2.38
N VAL A 306 6.30 -1.95 -1.80
CA VAL A 306 7.17 -3.12 -1.99
C VAL A 306 7.34 -3.86 -0.67
N PHE A 307 7.44 -5.18 -0.76
CA PHE A 307 7.75 -6.07 0.34
C PHE A 307 8.89 -7.01 -0.05
N ALA A 308 9.83 -7.20 0.87
CA ALA A 308 10.80 -8.29 0.81
C ALA A 308 10.50 -9.29 1.93
N GLN A 309 10.56 -10.56 1.62
CA GLN A 309 10.12 -11.66 2.48
C GLN A 309 11.16 -12.77 2.53
N ASP A 310 11.47 -13.28 3.71
CA ASP A 310 12.18 -14.55 3.88
C ASP A 310 11.35 -15.69 3.28
N SER A 311 11.91 -16.45 2.34
CA SER A 311 11.14 -17.45 1.58
C SER A 311 10.77 -18.69 2.39
N LYS A 312 11.40 -18.94 3.54
CA LYS A 312 11.17 -20.09 4.42
C LYS A 312 10.16 -19.76 5.52
N SER A 313 10.41 -18.74 6.31
CA SER A 313 9.58 -18.33 7.44
C SER A 313 8.36 -17.48 7.03
N ASN A 314 8.42 -16.84 5.87
CA ASN A 314 7.50 -15.80 5.40
C ASN A 314 7.58 -14.47 6.20
N ALA A 315 8.59 -14.27 7.03
CA ALA A 315 8.80 -13.00 7.72
C ALA A 315 9.09 -11.87 6.73
N ILE A 316 8.55 -10.69 6.98
CA ILE A 316 8.82 -9.51 6.16
C ILE A 316 10.11 -8.84 6.65
N LEU A 317 11.05 -8.66 5.72
CA LEU A 317 12.38 -8.11 5.95
C LEU A 317 12.45 -6.61 5.65
N TYR A 318 11.65 -6.17 4.70
CA TYR A 318 11.66 -4.80 4.21
C TYR A 318 10.30 -4.44 3.63
N THR A 319 9.91 -3.21 3.87
CA THR A 319 8.74 -2.61 3.21
C THR A 319 8.98 -1.14 2.96
N ARG A 320 8.39 -0.64 1.90
CA ARG A 320 8.37 0.78 1.58
C ARG A 320 7.08 1.13 0.85
N ALA A 321 6.53 2.29 1.15
CA ALA A 321 5.39 2.87 0.44
C ALA A 321 5.83 4.00 -0.50
N ASP A 322 4.89 4.57 -1.25
CA ASP A 322 5.10 5.70 -2.16
C ASP A 322 6.10 5.44 -3.29
N ILE A 323 5.94 4.30 -3.95
CA ILE A 323 6.79 3.95 -5.07
C ILE A 323 6.13 4.40 -6.38
N LEU A 324 6.76 5.33 -7.07
CA LEU A 324 6.31 5.77 -8.39
C LEU A 324 6.59 4.68 -9.43
N ARG A 325 5.68 4.47 -10.39
CA ARG A 325 5.82 3.46 -11.46
C ARG A 325 7.14 3.55 -12.22
N LYS A 326 7.63 4.78 -12.44
CA LYS A 326 8.93 5.00 -13.11
C LYS A 326 10.14 4.52 -12.28
N GLU A 327 9.97 4.33 -10.97
CA GLU A 327 11.01 3.97 -10.01
C GLU A 327 10.97 2.51 -9.57
N GLU A 328 9.90 1.75 -9.91
CA GLU A 328 9.72 0.36 -9.50
C GLU A 328 11.00 -0.49 -9.66
N ALA A 329 11.67 -0.38 -10.81
CA ALA A 329 12.88 -1.17 -11.03
C ALA A 329 14.09 -0.75 -10.18
N LYS A 330 14.09 0.47 -9.61
CA LYS A 330 15.15 0.94 -8.73
C LYS A 330 14.98 0.44 -7.29
N GLU A 331 13.78 0.00 -6.93
CA GLU A 331 13.48 -0.44 -5.56
C GLU A 331 14.32 -1.66 -5.14
N ILE A 332 14.67 -2.52 -6.10
CA ILE A 332 15.55 -3.66 -5.79
C ILE A 332 16.94 -3.19 -5.31
N LYS A 333 17.49 -2.12 -5.91
CA LYS A 333 18.79 -1.57 -5.48
C LYS A 333 18.70 -0.91 -4.11
N LYS A 334 17.56 -0.27 -3.78
CA LYS A 334 17.30 0.28 -2.44
C LYS A 334 17.23 -0.83 -1.41
N PHE A 335 16.56 -1.93 -1.74
CA PHE A 335 16.55 -3.11 -0.88
C PHE A 335 17.96 -3.68 -0.68
N VAL A 336 18.75 -3.84 -1.74
CA VAL A 336 20.15 -4.30 -1.67
C VAL A 336 20.99 -3.39 -0.76
N SER A 337 20.88 -2.07 -0.92
CA SER A 337 21.59 -1.12 -0.06
C SER A 337 21.16 -1.22 1.40
N TYR A 338 19.87 -1.35 1.66
CA TYR A 338 19.33 -1.57 2.99
C TYR A 338 19.84 -2.87 3.62
N TRP A 339 19.82 -3.97 2.85
CA TRP A 339 20.21 -5.29 3.35
C TRP A 339 21.72 -5.40 3.58
N LYS A 340 22.52 -4.78 2.69
CA LYS A 340 23.98 -4.65 2.91
C LYS A 340 24.31 -3.86 4.18
N LYS A 341 23.56 -2.81 4.46
CA LYS A 341 23.76 -2.03 5.69
C LYS A 341 23.51 -2.85 6.96
N LEU A 342 22.50 -3.76 6.91
CA LEU A 342 22.18 -4.65 8.04
C LEU A 342 23.15 -5.83 8.18
N ASN A 343 23.66 -6.38 7.09
CA ASN A 343 24.35 -7.67 7.09
C ASN A 343 25.80 -7.61 6.59
N GLY A 344 26.25 -6.44 6.12
CA GLY A 344 27.55 -6.30 5.45
C GLY A 344 27.47 -6.66 3.96
N ASP A 345 26.79 -7.74 3.58
CA ASP A 345 26.60 -8.16 2.19
C ASP A 345 25.22 -8.78 1.96
N VAL A 346 24.94 -9.21 0.72
CA VAL A 346 23.72 -9.93 0.31
C VAL A 346 24.11 -11.34 -0.15
N ASP A 347 24.13 -12.28 0.77
CA ASP A 347 24.47 -13.67 0.49
C ASP A 347 23.30 -14.45 -0.12
N GLU A 348 22.08 -13.96 0.09
CA GLU A 348 20.85 -14.58 -0.38
C GLU A 348 20.62 -14.33 -1.87
N THR A 349 19.94 -15.26 -2.52
CA THR A 349 19.46 -15.08 -3.89
C THR A 349 18.12 -14.36 -3.87
N LEU A 350 18.02 -13.22 -4.55
CA LEU A 350 16.80 -12.43 -4.66
C LEU A 350 15.86 -13.00 -5.72
N VAL A 351 14.58 -13.19 -5.36
CA VAL A 351 13.57 -13.79 -6.25
C VAL A 351 12.43 -12.78 -6.46
N PHE A 352 12.26 -12.32 -7.70
CA PHE A 352 11.30 -11.26 -8.00
C PHE A 352 10.66 -11.40 -9.37
N ASP A 353 9.55 -10.69 -9.58
CA ASP A 353 8.82 -10.71 -10.83
C ASP A 353 9.36 -9.72 -11.88
N CYS A 354 8.77 -9.73 -13.07
CA CYS A 354 9.21 -8.90 -14.19
C CYS A 354 8.97 -7.38 -14.00
N LYS A 355 8.26 -6.92 -12.97
CA LYS A 355 8.10 -5.49 -12.68
C LYS A 355 9.42 -4.84 -12.27
N PHE A 356 10.23 -5.56 -11.49
CA PHE A 356 11.58 -5.12 -11.13
C PHE A 356 12.58 -5.22 -12.28
N THR A 357 12.25 -5.99 -13.35
CA THR A 357 13.22 -6.34 -14.39
C THR A 357 13.43 -5.21 -15.38
N LYS A 358 14.47 -4.41 -15.17
CA LYS A 358 15.16 -3.63 -16.20
C LYS A 358 16.53 -4.25 -16.44
N TYR A 359 16.87 -4.55 -17.67
CA TYR A 359 18.09 -5.29 -18.00
C TYR A 359 19.35 -4.63 -17.45
N LYS A 360 19.46 -3.30 -17.56
CA LYS A 360 20.56 -2.55 -16.97
C LYS A 360 20.67 -2.75 -15.44
N VAL A 361 19.55 -2.85 -14.73
CA VAL A 361 19.56 -3.09 -13.27
C VAL A 361 20.04 -4.51 -12.96
N LEU A 362 19.69 -5.51 -13.79
CA LEU A 362 20.19 -6.88 -13.62
C LEU A 362 21.71 -6.95 -13.85
N ASP A 363 22.21 -6.21 -14.81
CA ASP A 363 23.64 -6.09 -15.09
C ASP A 363 24.38 -5.48 -13.89
N GLU A 364 23.86 -4.37 -13.35
CA GLU A 364 24.39 -3.71 -12.16
C GLU A 364 24.34 -4.61 -10.90
N LEU A 365 23.29 -5.42 -10.71
CA LEU A 365 23.23 -6.40 -9.61
C LEU A 365 24.30 -7.48 -9.74
N THR A 366 24.63 -7.86 -10.98
CA THR A 366 25.70 -8.83 -11.25
C THR A 366 27.07 -8.23 -11.00
N ASP A 367 27.31 -6.96 -11.39
CA ASP A 367 28.50 -6.20 -11.01
C ASP A 367 28.69 -6.15 -9.48
N ASP A 368 27.59 -5.98 -8.73
CA ASP A 368 27.54 -5.92 -7.25
C ASP A 368 27.58 -7.32 -6.60
N SER A 369 27.80 -8.40 -7.37
CA SER A 369 27.80 -9.81 -6.93
C SER A 369 26.50 -10.30 -6.29
N VAL A 370 25.37 -9.59 -6.49
CA VAL A 370 24.07 -9.95 -5.97
C VAL A 370 23.42 -11.03 -6.84
N LYS A 371 23.13 -12.18 -6.25
CA LYS A 371 22.47 -13.30 -6.95
C LYS A 371 20.98 -13.05 -7.09
N PHE A 372 20.40 -13.39 -8.26
CA PHE A 372 18.96 -13.24 -8.48
C PHE A 372 18.35 -14.32 -9.36
N ILE A 373 17.03 -14.49 -9.24
CA ILE A 373 16.15 -15.27 -10.12
C ILE A 373 14.94 -14.39 -10.46
N THR A 374 14.69 -14.15 -11.75
CA THR A 374 13.55 -13.33 -12.19
C THR A 374 12.97 -13.81 -13.51
N LEU A 375 11.89 -13.17 -13.98
CA LEU A 375 11.31 -13.44 -15.30
C LEU A 375 11.86 -12.48 -16.36
N ARG A 376 12.18 -13.02 -17.52
CA ARG A 376 12.39 -12.24 -18.73
C ARG A 376 11.04 -11.82 -19.34
N LYS A 377 10.92 -10.56 -19.75
CA LYS A 377 9.73 -10.08 -20.47
C LYS A 377 9.61 -10.80 -21.81
N ARG A 378 8.42 -11.32 -22.09
CA ARG A 378 8.12 -12.06 -23.31
C ARG A 378 7.84 -11.11 -24.48
N SER A 379 8.65 -11.18 -25.54
CA SER A 379 8.29 -10.63 -26.84
C SER A 379 7.69 -11.73 -27.73
N GLN A 380 6.89 -11.38 -28.72
CA GLN A 380 6.33 -12.37 -29.65
C GLN A 380 7.46 -13.09 -30.40
N LYS A 381 8.49 -12.36 -30.84
CA LYS A 381 9.68 -12.94 -31.47
C LYS A 381 10.33 -14.03 -30.61
N LEU A 382 10.57 -13.76 -29.31
CA LEU A 382 11.16 -14.73 -28.38
C LEU A 382 10.28 -15.98 -28.22
N ILE A 383 8.98 -15.80 -28.19
CA ILE A 383 8.02 -16.92 -28.09
C ILE A 383 8.11 -17.80 -29.35
N ASP A 384 8.06 -17.18 -30.54
CA ASP A 384 8.08 -17.88 -31.83
C ASP A 384 9.41 -18.62 -32.05
N GLU A 385 10.54 -17.99 -31.72
CA GLU A 385 11.86 -18.63 -31.75
C GLU A 385 11.93 -19.83 -30.81
N THR A 386 11.39 -19.70 -29.59
CA THR A 386 11.40 -20.77 -28.58
C THR A 386 10.52 -21.95 -28.99
N LEU A 387 9.37 -21.69 -29.61
CA LEU A 387 8.47 -22.76 -30.08
C LEU A 387 9.01 -23.53 -31.27
N LYS A 388 10.00 -22.98 -31.99
CA LYS A 388 10.72 -23.67 -33.09
C LYS A 388 11.83 -24.60 -32.60
N ILE A 389 12.17 -24.57 -31.30
CA ILE A 389 13.20 -25.45 -30.74
C ILE A 389 12.73 -26.89 -30.82
N PRO A 390 13.53 -27.83 -31.45
CA PRO A 390 13.20 -29.23 -31.57
C PRO A 390 12.87 -29.88 -30.22
N GLU A 391 11.92 -30.82 -30.21
CA GLU A 391 11.46 -31.49 -28.96
C GLU A 391 12.60 -32.21 -28.23
N GLU A 392 13.58 -32.74 -28.95
CA GLU A 392 14.77 -33.41 -28.39
C GLU A 392 15.63 -32.54 -27.50
N LYS A 393 15.56 -31.19 -27.69
CA LYS A 393 16.29 -30.21 -26.88
C LYS A 393 15.52 -29.80 -25.62
N TRP A 394 14.35 -30.38 -25.38
CA TRP A 394 13.55 -30.14 -24.20
C TRP A 394 13.70 -31.25 -23.17
N GLU A 395 14.22 -30.93 -22.00
CA GLU A 395 14.30 -31.84 -20.86
C GLU A 395 12.97 -31.87 -20.11
N LYS A 396 12.47 -33.09 -19.79
CA LYS A 396 11.26 -33.24 -18.97
C LYS A 396 11.62 -33.29 -17.50
N VAL A 397 11.11 -32.31 -16.74
CA VAL A 397 11.38 -32.17 -15.31
C VAL A 397 10.11 -32.38 -14.51
N LYS A 398 10.18 -33.22 -13.48
CA LYS A 398 9.10 -33.41 -12.49
C LYS A 398 9.38 -32.56 -11.27
N LEU A 399 8.48 -31.61 -11.02
CA LEU A 399 8.55 -30.69 -9.88
C LEU A 399 7.96 -31.30 -8.61
N SER A 400 8.57 -31.04 -7.47
CA SER A 400 8.11 -31.48 -6.14
C SER A 400 7.36 -30.33 -5.41
N ILE A 401 6.33 -29.76 -6.09
CA ILE A 401 5.53 -28.66 -5.53
C ILE A 401 4.16 -29.20 -5.12
N PRO A 402 3.80 -29.15 -3.83
CA PRO A 402 2.51 -29.64 -3.35
C PRO A 402 1.32 -28.97 -4.06
N LYS A 403 0.27 -29.76 -4.37
CA LYS A 403 -0.99 -29.29 -4.98
C LYS A 403 -0.86 -28.65 -6.37
N ARG A 404 0.30 -28.74 -7.04
CA ARG A 404 0.47 -28.22 -8.40
C ARG A 404 -0.13 -29.18 -9.42
N LYS A 405 -1.10 -28.69 -10.21
CA LYS A 405 -1.80 -29.47 -11.25
C LYS A 405 -0.85 -29.91 -12.39
N HIS A 406 0.05 -29.04 -12.83
CA HIS A 406 1.05 -29.29 -13.89
C HIS A 406 2.44 -29.39 -13.26
N ASN A 407 2.78 -30.59 -12.77
CA ASN A 407 4.08 -30.83 -12.12
C ASN A 407 5.12 -31.47 -13.07
N LYS A 408 4.70 -32.00 -14.24
CA LYS A 408 5.59 -32.41 -15.31
C LYS A 408 5.67 -31.29 -16.34
N ILE A 409 6.83 -30.76 -16.54
CA ILE A 409 7.09 -29.60 -17.44
C ILE A 409 8.23 -29.92 -18.38
N SER A 410 8.26 -29.26 -19.54
CA SER A 410 9.38 -29.31 -20.47
C SER A 410 10.19 -28.02 -20.34
N VAL A 411 11.51 -28.15 -20.24
CA VAL A 411 12.43 -27.05 -20.02
C VAL A 411 13.56 -27.07 -21.05
N HIS A 412 13.98 -25.87 -21.47
CA HIS A 412 15.14 -25.70 -22.32
C HIS A 412 16.05 -24.65 -21.70
N GLN A 413 17.33 -24.97 -21.55
CA GLN A 413 18.34 -24.07 -21.00
C GLN A 413 19.16 -23.43 -22.13
N SER A 414 19.46 -22.17 -21.96
CA SER A 414 20.32 -21.42 -22.87
C SER A 414 21.00 -20.28 -22.12
N GLU A 415 22.01 -19.73 -22.70
CA GLU A 415 22.62 -18.48 -22.27
C GLU A 415 22.08 -17.32 -23.09
N VAL A 416 21.95 -16.16 -22.50
CA VAL A 416 21.47 -14.95 -23.16
C VAL A 416 22.20 -13.70 -22.67
N THR A 417 22.71 -12.93 -23.61
CA THR A 417 23.12 -11.54 -23.35
C THR A 417 21.93 -10.65 -23.68
N LEU A 418 21.46 -9.92 -22.68
CA LEU A 418 20.31 -9.04 -22.82
C LEU A 418 20.76 -7.71 -23.44
N LYS A 419 19.79 -6.97 -24.02
CA LYS A 419 20.06 -5.66 -24.61
C LYS A 419 20.67 -4.72 -23.58
N ASP A 420 21.74 -4.05 -23.93
CA ASP A 420 22.48 -3.08 -23.11
C ASP A 420 23.10 -3.68 -21.82
N CYS A 421 23.32 -5.01 -21.78
CA CYS A 421 24.02 -5.71 -20.71
C CYS A 421 25.41 -6.16 -21.14
N LYS A 422 26.36 -6.15 -20.21
CA LYS A 422 27.71 -6.70 -20.35
C LYS A 422 27.76 -8.19 -20.04
N HIS A 423 26.94 -8.62 -19.08
CA HIS A 423 26.92 -10.00 -18.59
C HIS A 423 26.00 -10.89 -19.39
N THR A 424 26.34 -12.16 -19.43
CA THR A 424 25.51 -13.24 -19.95
C THR A 424 24.78 -13.92 -18.82
N PHE A 425 23.49 -14.15 -19.01
CA PHE A 425 22.61 -14.74 -18.00
C PHE A 425 22.16 -16.13 -18.44
N ARG A 426 22.04 -17.05 -17.47
CA ARG A 426 21.39 -18.34 -17.69
C ARG A 426 19.90 -18.11 -17.90
N GLN A 427 19.33 -18.64 -18.98
CA GLN A 427 17.91 -18.59 -19.30
C GLN A 427 17.29 -19.98 -19.29
N ILE A 428 16.12 -20.10 -18.68
CA ILE A 428 15.34 -21.34 -18.64
C ILE A 428 13.98 -21.04 -19.26
N ALA A 429 13.73 -21.59 -20.45
CA ALA A 429 12.43 -21.57 -21.09
C ALA A 429 11.60 -22.77 -20.58
N ILE A 430 10.33 -22.52 -20.22
CA ILE A 430 9.43 -23.52 -19.62
C ILE A 430 8.14 -23.58 -20.43
N LYS A 431 7.76 -24.78 -20.90
CA LYS A 431 6.45 -25.08 -21.50
C LYS A 431 5.74 -26.21 -20.74
N ASP A 432 4.54 -26.57 -21.10
CA ASP A 432 3.71 -27.61 -20.48
C ASP A 432 3.32 -27.35 -19.00
N HIS A 433 3.45 -26.10 -18.57
CA HIS A 433 3.15 -25.65 -17.20
C HIS A 433 1.71 -25.12 -17.02
N GLY A 434 0.81 -25.46 -17.97
CA GLY A 434 -0.61 -25.06 -17.96
C GLY A 434 -0.91 -23.72 -18.64
N ARG A 435 0.08 -23.06 -19.22
CA ARG A 435 -0.09 -21.82 -20.02
C ARG A 435 0.25 -22.10 -21.49
N LYS A 436 -0.50 -21.47 -22.42
CA LYS A 436 -0.26 -21.60 -23.86
C LYS A 436 1.11 -21.06 -24.32
N LYS A 437 1.60 -20.00 -23.65
CA LYS A 437 2.87 -19.36 -23.98
C LYS A 437 3.97 -19.77 -23.03
N PRO A 438 5.20 -20.02 -23.48
CA PRO A 438 6.32 -20.36 -22.62
C PRO A 438 6.62 -19.24 -21.62
N THR A 439 7.23 -19.61 -20.50
CA THR A 439 7.73 -18.68 -19.46
C THR A 439 9.25 -18.73 -19.48
N PHE A 440 9.91 -17.61 -19.29
CA PHE A 440 11.37 -17.50 -19.31
C PHE A 440 11.87 -17.00 -17.96
N ILE A 441 12.60 -17.85 -17.25
CA ILE A 441 13.34 -17.48 -16.05
C ILE A 441 14.75 -17.08 -16.48
N ILE A 442 15.26 -16.00 -15.92
CA ILE A 442 16.66 -15.58 -16.06
C ILE A 442 17.30 -15.43 -14.68
N LEU A 443 18.57 -15.81 -14.60
CA LEU A 443 19.33 -15.77 -13.36
C LEU A 443 20.83 -15.60 -13.66
N ASN A 444 21.56 -15.08 -12.66
CA ASN A 444 23.03 -15.01 -12.68
C ASN A 444 23.67 -16.01 -11.70
N ASN A 445 22.89 -16.80 -10.98
CA ASN A 445 23.38 -17.82 -10.09
C ASN A 445 23.46 -19.18 -10.82
N ASN A 446 24.64 -19.58 -11.25
CA ASN A 446 24.87 -20.82 -11.99
C ASN A 446 24.99 -22.06 -11.11
N ASP A 447 25.19 -21.90 -9.79
CA ASP A 447 25.38 -23.01 -8.84
C ASP A 447 24.08 -23.80 -8.57
N LEU A 448 22.94 -23.21 -8.90
CA LEU A 448 21.64 -23.81 -8.63
C LEU A 448 21.27 -24.86 -9.68
N LEU A 449 20.86 -26.05 -9.22
CA LEU A 449 20.31 -27.09 -10.07
C LEU A 449 19.03 -26.59 -10.76
N LEU A 450 18.81 -26.96 -12.01
CA LEU A 450 17.68 -26.57 -12.85
C LEU A 450 16.33 -26.71 -12.12
N LYS A 451 16.08 -27.89 -11.54
CA LYS A 451 14.86 -28.17 -10.79
C LYS A 451 14.67 -27.20 -9.62
N ASN A 452 15.75 -26.93 -8.87
CA ASN A 452 15.70 -26.04 -7.71
C ASN A 452 15.36 -24.59 -8.12
N VAL A 453 15.94 -24.08 -9.21
CA VAL A 453 15.61 -22.74 -9.74
C VAL A 453 14.12 -22.60 -10.01
N ILE A 454 13.54 -23.60 -10.69
CA ILE A 454 12.12 -23.58 -11.07
C ILE A 454 11.22 -23.70 -9.82
N GLU A 455 11.57 -24.57 -8.87
CA GLU A 455 10.83 -24.74 -7.63
C GLU A 455 10.91 -23.51 -6.72
N VAL A 456 12.08 -22.88 -6.60
CA VAL A 456 12.27 -21.63 -5.87
C VAL A 456 11.43 -20.53 -6.49
N TYR A 457 11.53 -20.33 -7.81
CA TYR A 457 10.73 -19.33 -8.48
C TYR A 457 9.22 -19.60 -8.35
N ALA A 458 8.82 -20.85 -8.47
CA ALA A 458 7.42 -21.23 -8.31
C ALA A 458 6.91 -21.01 -6.87
N LYS A 459 7.77 -21.11 -5.87
CA LYS A 459 7.44 -20.83 -4.45
C LYS A 459 7.37 -19.33 -4.15
N ARG A 460 7.81 -18.45 -5.05
CA ARG A 460 7.68 -16.99 -4.90
C ARG A 460 6.23 -16.55 -4.58
N TRP A 461 5.21 -17.26 -5.11
CA TRP A 461 3.81 -16.97 -4.79
C TRP A 461 3.47 -16.97 -3.29
N ARG A 462 4.36 -17.48 -2.43
CA ARG A 462 4.20 -17.41 -0.97
C ARG A 462 4.12 -15.97 -0.46
N ILE A 463 4.82 -15.02 -1.12
CA ILE A 463 4.70 -13.60 -0.76
C ILE A 463 3.28 -13.08 -1.05
N GLU A 464 2.63 -13.56 -2.11
CA GLU A 464 1.25 -13.19 -2.43
C GLU A 464 0.28 -13.72 -1.35
N ASN A 465 0.51 -14.94 -0.83
CA ASN A 465 -0.26 -15.48 0.29
C ASN A 465 -0.01 -14.70 1.58
N LYS A 466 1.23 -14.33 1.85
CA LYS A 466 1.57 -13.50 3.00
C LYS A 466 0.89 -12.13 2.92
N LEU A 467 0.95 -11.48 1.76
CA LEU A 467 0.23 -10.23 1.52
C LEU A 467 -1.28 -10.40 1.68
N SER A 468 -1.84 -11.53 1.25
CA SER A 468 -3.25 -11.86 1.48
C SER A 468 -3.59 -11.99 2.97
N GLU A 469 -2.71 -12.55 3.79
CA GLU A 469 -2.85 -12.57 5.25
C GLU A 469 -2.80 -11.14 5.84
N LEU A 470 -1.82 -10.34 5.43
CA LEU A 470 -1.72 -8.95 5.88
C LEU A 470 -2.96 -8.13 5.50
N VAL A 471 -3.53 -8.39 4.33
CA VAL A 471 -4.77 -7.76 3.87
C VAL A 471 -5.98 -8.22 4.68
N SER A 472 -6.11 -9.52 4.96
CA SER A 472 -7.34 -10.07 5.56
C SER A 472 -7.43 -9.86 7.06
N PHE A 473 -6.32 -9.92 7.78
CA PHE A 473 -6.28 -9.78 9.23
C PHE A 473 -5.82 -8.40 9.69
N PHE A 474 -4.67 -7.95 9.21
CA PHE A 474 -4.14 -6.62 9.57
C PHE A 474 -4.74 -5.49 8.74
N ASN A 475 -5.66 -5.83 7.82
CA ASN A 475 -6.41 -4.87 7.01
C ASN A 475 -5.53 -3.94 6.17
N LEU A 476 -4.45 -4.46 5.60
CA LEU A 476 -3.48 -3.69 4.81
C LEU A 476 -4.14 -2.83 3.72
N ASN A 477 -5.21 -3.29 3.07
CA ASN A 477 -5.95 -2.55 2.05
C ASN A 477 -6.99 -1.57 2.60
N ALA A 478 -7.19 -1.52 3.92
CA ALA A 478 -8.11 -0.58 4.54
C ALA A 478 -7.47 0.79 4.85
N LEU A 479 -6.21 0.96 4.49
CA LEU A 479 -5.49 2.22 4.59
C LEU A 479 -6.13 3.24 3.63
N SER A 480 -7.01 4.07 4.15
CA SER A 480 -7.78 5.04 3.36
C SER A 480 -7.21 6.46 3.41
N SER A 481 -5.92 6.60 3.66
CA SER A 481 -5.27 7.91 3.71
C SER A 481 -4.71 8.31 2.34
N PRO A 482 -4.89 9.56 1.89
CA PRO A 482 -4.16 10.11 0.76
C PRO A 482 -2.70 10.47 1.09
N ILE A 483 -2.31 10.38 2.37
CA ILE A 483 -1.00 10.81 2.88
C ILE A 483 -0.08 9.61 2.99
N MET A 484 0.96 9.55 2.17
CA MET A 484 1.84 8.40 2.02
C MET A 484 2.60 8.03 3.29
N ILE A 485 3.04 9.01 4.09
CA ILE A 485 3.74 8.74 5.35
C ILE A 485 2.86 7.96 6.34
N ARG A 486 1.54 8.20 6.35
CA ARG A 486 0.60 7.43 7.18
C ARG A 486 0.52 5.98 6.75
N ILE A 487 0.52 5.75 5.43
CA ILE A 487 0.50 4.40 4.87
C ILE A 487 1.78 3.66 5.24
N HIS A 488 2.93 4.30 5.06
CA HIS A 488 4.23 3.70 5.41
C HIS A 488 4.30 3.36 6.91
N PHE A 489 3.91 4.30 7.77
CA PHE A 489 3.85 4.10 9.21
C PHE A 489 2.95 2.91 9.60
N ASP A 490 1.76 2.83 9.03
CA ASP A 490 0.80 1.77 9.36
C ASP A 490 1.26 0.38 8.86
N ILE A 491 1.89 0.31 7.69
CA ILE A 491 2.49 -0.92 7.18
C ILE A 491 3.59 -1.42 8.11
N LEU A 492 4.44 -0.53 8.61
CA LEU A 492 5.54 -0.88 9.50
C LEU A 492 5.03 -1.51 10.80
N TRP A 493 4.01 -0.93 11.44
CA TRP A 493 3.39 -1.53 12.62
C TRP A 493 2.67 -2.85 12.30
N THR A 494 2.14 -3.01 11.10
CA THR A 494 1.59 -4.28 10.62
C THR A 494 2.68 -5.36 10.56
N VAL A 495 3.85 -5.04 10.03
CA VAL A 495 4.98 -5.97 9.96
C VAL A 495 5.48 -6.37 11.34
N ILE A 496 5.60 -5.42 12.27
CA ILE A 496 6.01 -5.69 13.66
C ILE A 496 5.02 -6.62 14.36
N ALA A 497 3.72 -6.33 14.26
CA ALA A 497 2.68 -7.16 14.85
C ALA A 497 2.65 -8.58 14.25
N ASP A 498 2.83 -8.70 12.94
CA ASP A 498 2.93 -9.96 12.25
C ASP A 498 4.12 -10.80 12.73
N THR A 499 5.29 -10.17 12.89
CA THR A 499 6.48 -10.84 13.43
C THR A 499 6.25 -11.31 14.87
N LEU A 500 5.62 -10.51 15.71
CA LEU A 500 5.26 -10.91 17.09
C LEU A 500 4.28 -12.10 17.11
N TYR A 501 3.29 -12.12 16.21
CA TYR A 501 2.40 -13.28 16.07
C TYR A 501 3.16 -14.54 15.62
N HIS A 502 4.12 -14.39 14.72
CA HIS A 502 4.95 -15.49 14.26
C HIS A 502 5.79 -16.07 15.41
N ILE A 503 6.45 -15.22 16.18
CA ILE A 503 7.26 -15.63 17.35
C ILE A 503 6.36 -16.30 18.41
N PHE A 504 5.21 -15.70 18.72
CA PHE A 504 4.27 -16.28 19.67
C PHE A 504 3.74 -17.64 19.21
N ALA A 505 3.44 -17.80 17.91
CA ALA A 505 2.97 -19.07 17.36
C ALA A 505 4.01 -20.18 17.54
N GLN A 506 5.32 -19.90 17.41
CA GLN A 506 6.38 -20.88 17.60
C GLN A 506 6.38 -21.52 18.99
N ASP A 507 5.96 -20.78 20.02
CA ASP A 507 5.86 -21.29 21.38
C ASP A 507 4.56 -22.07 21.65
N LEU A 508 3.59 -22.02 20.71
CA LEU A 508 2.30 -22.68 20.85
C LEU A 508 2.30 -24.08 20.23
N ARG A 509 2.47 -25.11 21.04
CA ARG A 509 2.49 -26.53 20.58
C ARG A 509 1.31 -26.84 19.67
N ARG A 510 1.56 -27.40 18.49
CA ARG A 510 0.64 -27.69 17.38
C ARG A 510 0.15 -26.46 16.60
N PHE A 511 0.65 -25.28 16.91
CA PHE A 511 0.26 -24.03 16.24
C PHE A 511 1.47 -23.27 15.69
N GLU A 512 2.65 -23.87 15.68
CA GLU A 512 3.93 -23.22 15.37
C GLU A 512 3.95 -22.59 13.97
N ASN A 513 3.17 -23.13 13.03
CA ASN A 513 3.09 -22.63 11.66
C ASN A 513 1.73 -21.99 11.33
N GLN A 514 0.94 -21.67 12.35
CA GLN A 514 -0.37 -21.03 12.13
C GLN A 514 -0.23 -19.53 11.91
N LEU A 515 -1.14 -19.00 11.07
CA LEU A 515 -1.18 -17.59 10.74
C LEU A 515 -1.83 -16.76 11.86
N ALA A 516 -1.52 -15.48 11.90
CA ALA A 516 -2.05 -14.51 12.88
C ALA A 516 -3.58 -14.58 13.09
N PRO A 517 -4.44 -14.70 12.06
CA PRO A 517 -5.89 -14.82 12.24
C PRO A 517 -6.30 -16.03 13.10
N THR A 518 -5.61 -17.16 12.93
CA THR A 518 -5.89 -18.40 13.69
C THR A 518 -5.46 -18.25 15.13
N ILE A 519 -4.26 -17.69 15.35
CA ILE A 519 -3.72 -17.44 16.70
C ILE A 519 -4.60 -16.44 17.43
N PHE A 520 -4.96 -15.33 16.78
CA PHE A 520 -5.86 -14.32 17.36
C PHE A 520 -7.16 -14.94 17.84
N LYS A 521 -7.90 -15.61 16.94
CA LYS A 521 -9.22 -16.19 17.25
C LYS A 521 -9.18 -17.24 18.36
N LYS A 522 -8.09 -18.01 18.47
CA LYS A 522 -8.00 -19.13 19.42
C LYS A 522 -7.42 -18.72 20.77
N PHE A 523 -6.51 -17.74 20.79
CA PHE A 523 -5.70 -17.45 21.96
C PHE A 523 -5.78 -16.00 22.43
N VAL A 524 -6.03 -15.02 21.56
CA VAL A 524 -5.98 -13.60 21.90
C VAL A 524 -7.38 -13.00 22.08
N ASP A 525 -8.30 -13.31 21.18
CA ASP A 525 -9.69 -12.82 21.19
C ASP A 525 -10.51 -13.49 22.30
N MET A 526 -10.28 -13.04 23.50
CA MET A 526 -10.99 -13.53 24.69
C MET A 526 -11.16 -12.43 25.73
N PRO A 527 -12.33 -12.35 26.40
CA PRO A 527 -12.54 -11.43 27.51
C PRO A 527 -11.85 -11.91 28.78
N GLY A 528 -11.50 -10.96 29.63
CA GLY A 528 -10.90 -11.21 30.93
C GLY A 528 -10.91 -9.97 31.80
N LYS A 529 -10.14 -9.99 32.88
CA LYS A 529 -10.05 -8.86 33.82
C LYS A 529 -8.59 -8.52 34.10
N VAL A 530 -8.33 -7.23 34.18
CA VAL A 530 -7.06 -6.69 34.68
C VAL A 530 -7.31 -6.20 36.09
N VAL A 531 -6.56 -6.72 37.05
CA VAL A 531 -6.68 -6.39 38.48
C VAL A 531 -5.37 -5.78 38.95
N TYR A 532 -5.42 -4.59 39.51
CA TYR A 532 -4.31 -3.94 40.17
C TYR A 532 -4.53 -3.95 41.68
N ASP A 533 -3.60 -4.51 42.44
CA ASP A 533 -3.69 -4.65 43.89
C ASP A 533 -2.94 -3.57 44.68
N GLY A 534 -2.43 -2.55 44.02
CA GLY A 534 -1.57 -1.49 44.54
C GLY A 534 -0.07 -1.77 44.33
N LYS A 535 0.31 -3.02 44.07
CA LYS A 535 1.73 -3.42 43.83
C LYS A 535 1.89 -4.15 42.50
N ASN A 536 1.03 -5.12 42.23
CA ASN A 536 1.12 -6.01 41.08
C ASN A 536 -0.12 -5.91 40.20
N ILE A 537 0.03 -6.30 38.93
CA ILE A 537 -1.05 -6.40 37.96
C ILE A 537 -1.32 -7.89 37.70
N THR A 538 -2.57 -8.29 37.87
CA THR A 538 -3.02 -9.67 37.63
C THR A 538 -3.94 -9.70 36.44
N VAL A 539 -3.60 -10.45 35.40
CA VAL A 539 -4.39 -10.71 34.21
C VAL A 539 -5.19 -11.99 34.47
N LYS A 540 -6.50 -11.87 34.76
CA LYS A 540 -7.40 -12.99 35.05
C LYS A 540 -8.11 -13.43 33.78
N ILE A 541 -7.92 -14.68 33.41
CA ILE A 541 -8.45 -15.27 32.19
C ILE A 541 -9.26 -16.52 32.51
N ARG A 542 -10.47 -16.61 31.94
CA ARG A 542 -11.29 -17.81 32.06
C ARG A 542 -10.71 -18.96 31.27
N LYS A 543 -10.65 -20.14 31.84
CA LYS A 543 -10.19 -21.36 31.16
C LYS A 543 -11.06 -21.67 29.95
N ARG A 544 -10.39 -22.05 28.85
CA ARG A 544 -10.97 -22.48 27.56
C ARG A 544 -10.29 -23.76 27.08
N ALA A 545 -10.81 -24.37 26.02
CA ALA A 545 -10.28 -25.60 25.42
C ALA A 545 -8.77 -25.54 25.10
N HIS A 546 -8.26 -24.36 24.69
CA HIS A 546 -6.85 -24.17 24.35
C HIS A 546 -5.96 -23.71 25.51
N THR A 547 -6.51 -23.52 26.71
CA THR A 547 -5.72 -23.13 27.90
C THR A 547 -4.56 -24.07 28.22
N PRO A 548 -4.65 -25.41 28.07
CA PRO A 548 -3.50 -26.31 28.27
C PRO A 548 -2.30 -25.97 27.39
N ILE A 549 -2.52 -25.49 26.16
CA ILE A 549 -1.45 -25.08 25.23
C ILE A 549 -0.76 -23.82 25.75
N LEU A 550 -1.54 -22.81 26.16
CA LEU A 550 -0.99 -21.56 26.74
C LEU A 550 -0.22 -21.82 28.04
N LYS A 551 -0.69 -22.75 28.87
CA LYS A 551 0.05 -23.18 30.06
C LYS A 551 1.37 -23.91 29.76
N GLY A 552 1.50 -24.47 28.58
CA GLY A 552 2.76 -25.05 28.09
C GLY A 552 3.80 -24.00 27.69
N VAL A 553 3.41 -22.73 27.55
CA VAL A 553 4.31 -21.63 27.20
C VAL A 553 4.96 -21.09 28.49
N GLU A 554 6.24 -21.36 28.69
CA GLU A 554 6.98 -20.99 29.89
C GLU A 554 6.90 -19.49 30.20
N LYS A 555 7.08 -18.65 29.17
CA LYS A 555 7.03 -17.18 29.26
C LYS A 555 5.71 -16.64 29.82
N LEU A 556 4.61 -17.38 29.69
CA LEU A 556 3.29 -16.98 30.19
C LEU A 556 3.00 -17.44 31.62
N ASN A 557 3.78 -18.38 32.15
CA ASN A 557 3.60 -18.94 33.49
C ASN A 557 4.36 -18.14 34.56
N ASN A 558 5.39 -17.44 34.17
CA ASN A 558 6.24 -16.66 35.07
C ASN A 558 5.75 -15.22 35.18
N PRO A 559 5.72 -14.62 36.37
CA PRO A 559 5.48 -13.20 36.53
C PRO A 559 6.59 -12.38 35.83
N VAL A 560 6.20 -11.34 35.10
CA VAL A 560 7.13 -10.52 34.30
C VAL A 560 7.12 -9.08 34.82
N GLN A 561 8.29 -8.51 35.08
CA GLN A 561 8.42 -7.07 35.33
C GLN A 561 8.29 -6.30 34.02
N VAL A 562 7.39 -5.35 33.97
CA VAL A 562 7.05 -4.60 32.77
C VAL A 562 7.62 -3.19 32.84
N PRO A 563 8.69 -2.87 32.08
CA PRO A 563 9.39 -1.59 32.17
C PRO A 563 8.46 -0.38 31.98
N TRP A 564 7.60 -0.41 30.96
CA TRP A 564 6.69 0.71 30.67
C TRP A 564 5.49 0.83 31.63
N LEU A 565 5.29 -0.15 32.53
CA LEU A 565 4.32 -0.09 33.61
C LEU A 565 5.01 0.23 34.95
N ASP A 566 6.02 1.10 34.94
CA ASP A 566 6.85 1.48 36.11
C ASP A 566 7.46 0.28 36.84
N GLY A 567 7.87 -0.74 36.10
CA GLY A 567 8.44 -1.98 36.66
C GLY A 567 7.44 -2.83 37.44
N LYS A 568 6.13 -2.58 37.28
CA LYS A 568 5.12 -3.42 37.92
C LYS A 568 5.18 -4.85 37.39
N THR A 569 4.97 -5.80 38.29
CA THR A 569 4.91 -7.21 37.93
C THR A 569 3.54 -7.56 37.36
N VAL A 570 3.53 -8.13 36.16
CA VAL A 570 2.33 -8.67 35.51
C VAL A 570 2.35 -10.19 35.64
N LYS A 571 1.26 -10.79 36.12
CA LYS A 571 1.07 -12.24 36.19
C LYS A 571 -0.25 -12.66 35.57
N ILE A 572 -0.28 -13.82 34.92
CA ILE A 572 -1.48 -14.42 34.34
C ILE A 572 -2.05 -15.44 35.29
N ILE A 573 -3.38 -15.38 35.56
CA ILE A 573 -4.10 -16.34 36.40
C ILE A 573 -5.27 -16.91 35.61
N TRP A 574 -5.35 -18.23 35.60
CA TRP A 574 -6.43 -18.97 34.96
C TRP A 574 -7.56 -19.23 35.95
N THR A 575 -8.71 -18.60 35.74
CA THR A 575 -9.89 -18.80 36.56
C THR A 575 -10.79 -19.93 36.01
N PRO A 576 -11.59 -20.57 36.84
CA PRO A 576 -12.53 -21.60 36.39
C PRO A 576 -13.45 -21.19 35.27
#